data_673b868e7c8f357719da4c6b01e20377
#
_entry.id   673b868e7c8f357719da4c6b01e20377
#
_cell.length_a   1.000
_cell.length_b   1.000
_cell.length_c   1.000
_cell.angle_alpha   90.00
_cell.angle_beta   90.00
_cell.angle_gamma   90.00
#
_symmetry.space_group_name_H-M   'P 1'
#
loop_
_entity.id
_entity.type
_entity.pdbx_description
1 polymer ?
#
loop_
_entity_poly.entity_id
_entity_poly.type
_entity_poly.pdbx_seq_one_letter_code
_entity_poly.pdbx_strand_id
1 'polypeptide(L)'
;MKYVLFVIAGLLLACQSSAENQDTSRSLPIDKEATTETVALFNNLKKVGETHLLYGHQDDLAYGHDWWDEPGRSDVKEVTGSYPAIYGWEIGNIRQDTEVSLDNVNFESMKNWIREGYERGGINTISWHMNHPVTDGNSWDRTPAVYAILPGGDQHEKFKNWLDKFAEFTQDLRGGNGELIPIIFRPYHEHTGSWFWWGEEQTTVEEYVALWRFTVEYLKDEKGVHNLLYAYSPDNQGGRELSNYYKKYPGDDYVDILGMDDYGSMKDRDPVAFSDELAWLANEAKKKGKIAALSETGVDGIPDPKWWTGQVLPAFTSNTEARGVAYVLTWRNANAEREQREHFFTSYPGHPSAEDMKAFREEEFVLFEDELPDMYSFDQ
;
A
#
# COMPACT_ATOMS: atom_id res chain seq x y z
N MET A 1 -81.20 -26.63 -14.37
CA MET A 1 -79.74 -26.83 -14.50
C MET A 1 -79.07 -25.45 -14.52
N LYS A 2 -78.49 -25.04 -13.41
CA LYS A 2 -77.77 -23.76 -13.29
C LYS A 2 -76.29 -24.04 -13.38
N TYR A 3 -75.61 -23.52 -14.37
CA TYR A 3 -74.12 -23.58 -14.48
C TYR A 3 -73.52 -22.42 -13.69
N VAL A 4 -72.67 -22.76 -12.73
CA VAL A 4 -71.82 -21.80 -11.98
C VAL A 4 -70.49 -21.73 -12.66
N LEU A 5 -70.12 -20.54 -13.17
CA LEU A 5 -68.81 -20.23 -13.72
C LEU A 5 -67.86 -19.81 -12.58
N PHE A 6 -66.78 -20.58 -12.37
CA PHE A 6 -65.67 -20.16 -11.50
C PHE A 6 -64.65 -19.38 -12.32
N VAL A 7 -64.48 -18.11 -12.00
CA VAL A 7 -63.41 -17.29 -12.51
C VAL A 7 -62.20 -17.43 -11.55
N ILE A 8 -61.13 -18.05 -12.03
CA ILE A 8 -59.86 -18.10 -11.31
C ILE A 8 -59.06 -16.86 -11.70
N ALA A 9 -58.93 -15.91 -10.76
CA ALA A 9 -58.03 -14.77 -10.90
C ALA A 9 -56.60 -15.22 -10.53
N GLY A 10 -55.73 -15.36 -11.53
CA GLY A 10 -54.29 -15.61 -11.35
C GLY A 10 -53.62 -14.30 -10.97
N LEU A 11 -53.09 -14.21 -9.74
CA LEU A 11 -52.15 -13.18 -9.34
C LEU A 11 -50.78 -13.50 -9.97
N LEU A 12 -50.38 -12.71 -10.96
CA LEU A 12 -49.00 -12.63 -11.42
C LEU A 12 -48.23 -11.74 -10.46
N LEU A 13 -47.41 -12.33 -9.56
CA LEU A 13 -46.36 -11.61 -8.86
C LEU A 13 -45.24 -11.31 -9.89
N ALA A 14 -45.19 -10.07 -10.31
CA ALA A 14 -44.03 -9.54 -11.02
C ALA A 14 -42.92 -9.33 -9.99
N CYS A 15 -41.91 -10.21 -9.97
CA CYS A 15 -40.62 -9.90 -9.36
C CYS A 15 -39.98 -8.79 -10.20
N GLN A 16 -40.08 -7.55 -9.73
CA GLN A 16 -39.19 -6.48 -10.18
C GLN A 16 -37.81 -6.78 -9.58
N SER A 17 -36.92 -7.35 -10.39
CA SER A 17 -35.49 -7.25 -10.14
C SER A 17 -35.15 -5.77 -10.32
N SER A 18 -34.83 -5.08 -9.21
CA SER A 18 -34.14 -3.80 -9.25
C SER A 18 -32.76 -4.08 -9.85
N ALA A 19 -32.63 -3.86 -11.17
CA ALA A 19 -31.32 -3.69 -11.77
C ALA A 19 -30.76 -2.40 -11.14
N GLU A 20 -29.82 -2.52 -10.20
CA GLU A 20 -28.98 -1.42 -9.81
C GLU A 20 -28.36 -0.86 -11.08
N ASN A 21 -28.65 0.40 -11.38
CA ASN A 21 -27.92 1.15 -12.40
C ASN A 21 -26.46 1.21 -11.92
N GLN A 22 -25.62 0.30 -12.40
CA GLN A 22 -24.19 0.46 -12.24
C GLN A 22 -23.82 1.75 -12.96
N ASP A 23 -23.38 2.72 -12.18
CA ASP A 23 -22.82 3.97 -12.67
C ASP A 23 -21.60 3.62 -13.55
N THR A 24 -21.74 3.71 -14.85
CA THR A 24 -20.70 3.34 -15.84
C THR A 24 -19.46 4.22 -15.78
N SER A 25 -19.42 5.23 -14.89
CA SER A 25 -18.27 6.10 -14.68
C SER A 25 -17.23 5.51 -13.70
N ARG A 26 -17.60 4.49 -12.91
CA ARG A 26 -16.74 3.88 -11.90
C ARG A 26 -15.84 2.81 -12.50
N SER A 27 -14.53 2.94 -12.29
CA SER A 27 -13.58 1.87 -12.66
C SER A 27 -13.46 0.86 -11.51
N LEU A 28 -13.40 -0.43 -11.84
CA LEU A 28 -13.18 -1.48 -10.87
C LEU A 28 -11.68 -1.74 -10.72
N PRO A 29 -11.21 -2.08 -9.50
CA PRO A 29 -9.90 -2.67 -9.32
C PRO A 29 -9.79 -4.02 -10.03
N ILE A 30 -8.64 -4.68 -9.97
CA ILE A 30 -8.44 -6.01 -10.56
C ILE A 30 -9.39 -7.05 -9.98
N ASP A 31 -9.72 -6.93 -8.70
CA ASP A 31 -10.74 -7.73 -8.06
C ASP A 31 -12.15 -7.20 -8.40
N LYS A 32 -12.92 -7.99 -9.15
CA LYS A 32 -14.27 -7.62 -9.56
C LYS A 32 -15.30 -7.83 -8.45
N GLU A 33 -14.92 -8.54 -7.39
CA GLU A 33 -15.73 -8.79 -6.18
C GLU A 33 -15.28 -7.89 -5.01
N ALA A 34 -14.40 -6.90 -5.28
CA ALA A 34 -13.92 -5.97 -4.27
C ALA A 34 -15.07 -5.30 -3.51
N THR A 35 -14.88 -5.10 -2.19
CA THR A 35 -15.87 -4.43 -1.35
C THR A 35 -16.17 -3.01 -1.85
N THR A 36 -17.33 -2.49 -1.51
CA THR A 36 -17.74 -1.12 -1.90
C THR A 36 -16.69 -0.08 -1.48
N GLU A 37 -16.17 -0.23 -0.28
CA GLU A 37 -15.15 0.66 0.30
C GLU A 37 -13.82 0.55 -0.46
N THR A 38 -13.45 -0.67 -0.89
CA THR A 38 -12.22 -0.89 -1.70
C THR A 38 -12.36 -0.29 -3.09
N VAL A 39 -13.52 -0.44 -3.73
CA VAL A 39 -13.81 0.21 -5.03
C VAL A 39 -13.82 1.73 -4.86
N ALA A 40 -14.39 2.26 -3.77
CA ALA A 40 -14.38 3.69 -3.48
C ALA A 40 -12.95 4.20 -3.29
N LEU A 41 -12.13 3.53 -2.46
CA LEU A 41 -10.73 3.89 -2.25
C LEU A 41 -9.96 3.92 -3.58
N PHE A 42 -10.12 2.92 -4.44
CA PHE A 42 -9.45 2.88 -5.75
C PHE A 42 -9.80 4.10 -6.61
N ASN A 43 -11.08 4.45 -6.71
CA ASN A 43 -11.53 5.60 -7.52
C ASN A 43 -11.13 6.94 -6.89
N ASN A 44 -11.24 7.07 -5.56
CA ASN A 44 -10.91 8.29 -4.85
C ASN A 44 -9.40 8.55 -4.85
N LEU A 45 -8.55 7.53 -4.70
CA LEU A 45 -7.10 7.67 -4.89
C LEU A 45 -6.74 8.16 -6.29
N LYS A 46 -7.39 7.66 -7.33
CA LYS A 46 -7.19 8.17 -8.70
C LYS A 46 -7.60 9.63 -8.83
N LYS A 47 -8.77 9.98 -8.30
CA LYS A 47 -9.31 11.35 -8.35
C LYS A 47 -8.45 12.35 -7.59
N VAL A 48 -8.06 12.00 -6.35
CA VAL A 48 -7.20 12.85 -5.50
C VAL A 48 -5.81 12.98 -6.12
N GLY A 49 -5.23 11.88 -6.61
CA GLY A 49 -3.93 11.88 -7.27
C GLY A 49 -3.84 12.71 -8.56
N GLU A 50 -4.97 13.15 -9.14
CA GLU A 50 -4.93 14.10 -10.27
C GLU A 50 -4.54 15.52 -9.84
N THR A 51 -4.72 15.88 -8.57
CA THR A 51 -4.59 17.25 -8.07
C THR A 51 -3.73 17.40 -6.82
N HIS A 52 -3.57 16.32 -6.02
CA HIS A 52 -2.88 16.36 -4.75
C HIS A 52 -1.97 15.17 -4.56
N LEU A 53 -0.98 15.33 -3.69
CA LEU A 53 -0.06 14.29 -3.21
C LEU A 53 -0.41 13.94 -1.76
N LEU A 54 -0.73 12.69 -1.47
CA LEU A 54 -0.95 12.23 -0.11
C LEU A 54 0.39 11.87 0.54
N TYR A 55 0.63 12.39 1.73
CA TYR A 55 1.82 12.04 2.50
C TYR A 55 1.59 10.82 3.37
N GLY A 56 2.52 9.86 3.35
CA GLY A 56 2.50 8.63 4.12
C GLY A 56 3.76 8.41 4.95
N HIS A 57 3.60 7.65 6.06
CA HIS A 57 4.70 7.25 6.92
C HIS A 57 4.54 5.81 7.39
N GLN A 58 5.65 5.06 7.39
CA GLN A 58 5.69 3.65 7.81
C GLN A 58 5.66 3.54 9.34
N ASP A 59 4.81 2.64 9.88
CA ASP A 59 4.64 2.31 11.30
C ASP A 59 4.33 3.51 12.23
N ASP A 60 3.77 4.58 11.68
CA ASP A 60 3.58 5.89 12.31
C ASP A 60 2.89 5.88 13.67
N LEU A 61 1.97 4.93 13.91
CA LEU A 61 1.21 4.82 15.16
C LEU A 61 1.79 3.78 16.13
N ALA A 62 2.78 3.00 15.69
CA ALA A 62 3.35 1.92 16.50
C ALA A 62 4.52 2.41 17.37
N TYR A 63 5.35 3.25 16.81
CA TYR A 63 6.54 3.81 17.45
C TYR A 63 7.08 5.00 16.65
N GLY A 64 7.96 5.77 17.28
CA GLY A 64 8.70 6.85 16.68
C GLY A 64 10.12 6.95 17.24
N HIS A 65 10.81 8.03 16.92
CA HIS A 65 12.22 8.24 17.23
C HIS A 65 12.57 7.97 18.70
N ASP A 66 11.75 8.45 19.67
CA ASP A 66 12.00 8.35 21.10
C ASP A 66 10.82 7.77 21.91
N TRP A 67 9.85 7.14 21.26
CA TRP A 67 8.68 6.56 21.90
C TRP A 67 8.30 5.21 21.29
N TRP A 68 7.53 4.39 22.06
CA TRP A 68 7.09 3.06 21.64
C TRP A 68 5.74 2.74 22.27
N ASP A 69 4.76 2.30 21.42
CA ASP A 69 3.43 1.83 21.85
C ASP A 69 2.73 2.84 22.81
N GLU A 70 2.75 4.12 22.43
CA GLU A 70 2.09 5.18 23.17
C GLU A 70 0.82 5.63 22.42
N PRO A 71 -0.37 5.44 23.00
CA PRO A 71 -1.63 5.73 22.30
C PRO A 71 -1.74 7.16 21.78
N GLY A 72 -2.05 7.30 20.48
CA GLY A 72 -2.29 8.58 19.84
C GLY A 72 -1.04 9.40 19.54
N ARG A 73 0.17 8.86 19.79
CA ARG A 73 1.43 9.49 19.37
C ARG A 73 1.71 9.23 17.88
N SER A 74 2.44 10.13 17.29
CA SER A 74 2.95 10.10 15.93
C SER A 74 3.98 11.20 15.79
N ASP A 75 5.19 10.87 15.31
CA ASP A 75 6.22 11.89 15.04
C ASP A 75 5.72 12.90 14.02
N VAL A 76 5.00 12.45 13.00
CA VAL A 76 4.38 13.31 11.98
C VAL A 76 3.41 14.30 12.61
N LYS A 77 2.46 13.80 13.40
CA LYS A 77 1.47 14.65 14.06
C LYS A 77 2.08 15.62 15.06
N GLU A 78 3.06 15.19 15.83
CA GLU A 78 3.74 16.06 16.81
C GLU A 78 4.50 17.20 16.13
N VAL A 79 5.02 16.99 14.91
CA VAL A 79 5.66 18.03 14.11
C VAL A 79 4.65 18.90 13.39
N THR A 80 3.69 18.30 12.68
CA THR A 80 2.85 19.00 11.70
C THR A 80 1.47 19.40 12.24
N GLY A 81 1.01 18.76 13.31
CA GLY A 81 -0.34 18.92 13.85
C GLY A 81 -1.38 17.96 13.27
N SER A 82 -1.05 17.19 12.22
CA SER A 82 -1.90 16.15 11.63
C SER A 82 -1.16 14.82 11.50
N TYR A 83 -1.89 13.72 11.51
CA TYR A 83 -1.37 12.42 11.15
C TYR A 83 -1.05 12.35 9.64
N PRO A 84 -0.22 11.39 9.18
CA PRO A 84 -0.05 11.15 7.76
C PRO A 84 -1.37 10.67 7.13
N ALA A 85 -1.58 10.98 5.85
CA ALA A 85 -2.75 10.51 5.10
C ALA A 85 -2.71 8.99 4.85
N ILE A 86 -1.50 8.42 4.78
CA ILE A 86 -1.28 6.99 4.54
C ILE A 86 -0.40 6.40 5.64
N TYR A 87 -0.89 5.33 6.26
CA TYR A 87 -0.18 4.54 7.25
C TYR A 87 0.42 3.31 6.60
N GLY A 88 1.74 3.18 6.63
CA GLY A 88 2.43 1.96 6.24
C GLY A 88 2.54 0.98 7.41
N TRP A 89 2.46 -0.32 7.13
CA TRP A 89 2.58 -1.41 8.10
C TRP A 89 3.47 -2.51 7.55
N GLU A 90 4.23 -3.16 8.43
CA GLU A 90 5.10 -4.28 8.09
C GLU A 90 4.64 -5.56 8.77
N ILE A 91 4.36 -6.61 7.97
CA ILE A 91 3.85 -7.88 8.48
C ILE A 91 4.86 -9.02 8.40
N GLY A 92 6.13 -8.74 8.21
CA GLY A 92 7.18 -9.77 8.36
C GLY A 92 7.00 -10.56 9.65
N ASN A 93 7.23 -11.85 9.63
CA ASN A 93 6.93 -12.81 10.68
C ASN A 93 5.45 -13.18 10.89
N ILE A 94 4.51 -12.77 10.04
CA ILE A 94 3.12 -13.25 10.13
C ILE A 94 3.04 -14.75 9.83
N ARG A 95 3.30 -15.55 10.85
CA ARG A 95 3.33 -17.01 10.81
C ARG A 95 2.50 -17.55 11.97
N GLN A 96 2.24 -18.85 12.00
CA GLN A 96 1.38 -19.45 13.03
C GLN A 96 1.83 -19.19 14.48
N ASP A 97 3.14 -19.04 14.72
CA ASP A 97 3.72 -19.04 16.06
C ASP A 97 4.28 -17.68 16.49
N THR A 98 3.98 -16.60 15.76
CA THR A 98 4.51 -15.27 16.08
C THR A 98 3.39 -14.27 16.35
N GLU A 99 3.52 -13.51 17.43
CA GLU A 99 2.59 -12.45 17.81
C GLU A 99 3.07 -11.06 17.39
N VAL A 100 4.30 -10.97 16.87
CA VAL A 100 4.95 -9.71 16.52
C VAL A 100 5.53 -9.71 15.12
N SER A 101 5.51 -8.56 14.47
CA SER A 101 6.12 -8.33 13.17
C SER A 101 7.65 -8.38 13.23
N LEU A 102 8.29 -8.17 12.08
CA LEU A 102 9.74 -8.04 11.95
C LEU A 102 10.29 -6.90 12.83
N ASP A 103 9.55 -5.80 12.96
CA ASP A 103 9.89 -4.63 13.76
C ASP A 103 9.40 -4.72 15.21
N ASN A 104 9.07 -5.93 15.69
CA ASN A 104 8.56 -6.22 17.03
C ASN A 104 7.22 -5.55 17.37
N VAL A 105 6.44 -5.16 16.39
CA VAL A 105 5.09 -4.63 16.57
C VAL A 105 4.12 -5.80 16.78
N ASN A 106 3.33 -5.75 17.86
CA ASN A 106 2.32 -6.76 18.12
C ASN A 106 1.18 -6.69 17.07
N PHE A 107 0.79 -7.82 16.48
CA PHE A 107 -0.22 -7.85 15.41
C PHE A 107 -1.61 -7.42 15.87
N GLU A 108 -2.00 -7.68 17.12
CA GLU A 108 -3.29 -7.21 17.64
C GLU A 108 -3.28 -5.70 17.87
N SER A 109 -2.15 -5.13 18.35
CA SER A 109 -1.97 -3.68 18.43
C SER A 109 -2.01 -3.04 17.04
N MET A 110 -1.32 -3.64 16.07
CA MET A 110 -1.34 -3.18 14.67
C MET A 110 -2.76 -3.14 14.10
N LYS A 111 -3.56 -4.20 14.32
CA LYS A 111 -4.97 -4.21 13.89
C LYS A 111 -5.77 -3.06 14.50
N ASN A 112 -5.52 -2.74 15.78
CA ASN A 112 -6.20 -1.64 16.45
C ASN A 112 -5.79 -0.29 15.83
N TRP A 113 -4.51 -0.06 15.57
CA TRP A 113 -4.05 1.17 14.92
C TRP A 113 -4.53 1.28 13.46
N ILE A 114 -4.58 0.17 12.71
CA ILE A 114 -5.20 0.16 11.38
C ILE A 114 -6.66 0.61 11.44
N ARG A 115 -7.44 0.12 12.42
CA ARG A 115 -8.82 0.54 12.65
C ARG A 115 -8.89 2.02 13.02
N GLU A 116 -8.06 2.48 13.95
CA GLU A 116 -8.01 3.87 14.37
C GLU A 116 -7.68 4.82 13.20
N GLY A 117 -6.70 4.48 12.36
CA GLY A 117 -6.35 5.23 11.16
C GLY A 117 -7.53 5.29 10.16
N TYR A 118 -8.16 4.13 9.90
CA TYR A 118 -9.34 4.04 9.04
C TYR A 118 -10.52 4.87 9.55
N GLU A 119 -10.84 4.78 10.83
CA GLU A 119 -11.92 5.54 11.49
C GLU A 119 -11.73 7.06 11.41
N ARG A 120 -10.49 7.53 11.33
CA ARG A 120 -10.16 8.94 11.10
C ARG A 120 -10.20 9.34 9.62
N GLY A 121 -10.34 8.38 8.68
CA GLY A 121 -10.32 8.60 7.24
C GLY A 121 -8.98 8.31 6.57
N GLY A 122 -7.94 7.94 7.33
CA GLY A 122 -6.61 7.61 6.82
C GLY A 122 -6.56 6.28 6.07
N ILE A 123 -5.58 6.10 5.19
CA ILE A 123 -5.44 4.97 4.29
C ILE A 123 -4.34 4.05 4.78
N ASN A 124 -4.56 2.72 4.70
CA ASN A 124 -3.60 1.73 5.17
C ASN A 124 -2.92 0.99 4.01
N THR A 125 -1.60 0.90 4.05
CA THR A 125 -0.80 0.07 3.13
C THR A 125 0.05 -0.92 3.92
N ILE A 126 0.19 -2.13 3.40
CA ILE A 126 0.92 -3.22 4.05
C ILE A 126 2.03 -3.71 3.12
N SER A 127 3.27 -3.66 3.59
CA SER A 127 4.42 -4.34 3.01
C SER A 127 4.69 -5.67 3.73
N TRP A 128 5.39 -6.57 3.06
CA TRP A 128 5.71 -7.87 3.64
C TRP A 128 7.16 -8.25 3.36
N HIS A 129 8.04 -8.01 4.32
CA HIS A 129 9.38 -8.59 4.36
C HIS A 129 9.30 -10.06 4.76
N MET A 130 8.82 -10.89 3.84
CA MET A 130 8.50 -12.29 4.07
C MET A 130 9.72 -13.10 4.47
N ASN A 131 9.58 -13.90 5.53
CA ASN A 131 10.62 -14.84 5.94
C ASN A 131 11.04 -15.77 4.80
N HIS A 132 12.26 -16.29 4.85
CA HIS A 132 12.74 -17.21 3.84
C HIS A 132 12.06 -18.58 3.96
N PRO A 133 11.33 -19.06 2.94
CA PRO A 133 10.47 -20.25 3.09
C PRO A 133 11.23 -21.57 3.20
N VAL A 134 12.48 -21.63 2.75
CA VAL A 134 13.30 -22.86 2.75
C VAL A 134 14.24 -22.93 3.97
N THR A 135 14.89 -21.80 4.31
CA THR A 135 15.90 -21.77 5.38
C THR A 135 15.34 -21.34 6.73
N ASP A 136 14.09 -20.85 6.78
CA ASP A 136 13.48 -20.18 7.93
C ASP A 136 14.19 -18.88 8.37
N GLY A 137 15.09 -18.36 7.52
CA GLY A 137 15.74 -17.08 7.67
C GLY A 137 14.79 -15.88 7.44
N ASN A 138 15.35 -14.72 7.34
CA ASN A 138 14.59 -13.50 7.02
C ASN A 138 14.56 -13.23 5.50
N SER A 139 13.96 -12.11 5.10
CA SER A 139 13.83 -11.69 3.70
C SER A 139 15.18 -11.44 3.01
N TRP A 140 16.22 -11.08 3.76
CA TRP A 140 17.59 -10.82 3.26
C TRP A 140 18.45 -12.08 3.07
N ASP A 141 17.93 -13.27 3.36
CA ASP A 141 18.58 -14.52 2.95
C ASP A 141 18.44 -14.69 1.44
N ARG A 142 19.53 -14.53 0.72
CA ARG A 142 19.56 -14.50 -0.76
C ARG A 142 19.57 -15.87 -1.42
N THR A 143 19.32 -16.94 -0.67
CA THR A 143 19.17 -18.27 -1.24
C THR A 143 17.95 -18.32 -2.16
N PRO A 144 18.02 -18.80 -3.41
CA PRO A 144 16.85 -18.96 -4.26
C PRO A 144 15.77 -19.82 -3.62
N ALA A 145 14.52 -19.37 -3.60
CA ALA A 145 13.44 -20.03 -2.88
C ALA A 145 12.10 -20.09 -3.63
N VAL A 146 11.91 -19.24 -4.64
CA VAL A 146 10.59 -19.11 -5.30
C VAL A 146 10.14 -20.44 -5.90
N TYR A 147 11.02 -21.20 -6.56
CA TYR A 147 10.68 -22.50 -7.11
C TYR A 147 10.09 -23.49 -6.09
N ALA A 148 10.51 -23.38 -4.81
CA ALA A 148 10.08 -24.29 -3.75
C ALA A 148 8.66 -24.00 -3.23
N ILE A 149 8.17 -22.76 -3.42
CA ILE A 149 6.86 -22.32 -2.94
C ILE A 149 5.79 -22.24 -4.03
N LEU A 150 6.17 -22.35 -5.29
CA LEU A 150 5.21 -22.46 -6.39
C LEU A 150 4.47 -23.82 -6.35
N PRO A 151 3.31 -23.95 -7.02
CA PRO A 151 2.57 -25.21 -7.09
C PRO A 151 3.45 -26.39 -7.51
N GLY A 152 3.49 -27.41 -6.67
CA GLY A 152 4.36 -28.59 -6.84
C GLY A 152 5.73 -28.50 -6.17
N GLY A 153 6.10 -27.37 -5.59
CA GLY A 153 7.32 -27.21 -4.78
C GLY A 153 7.17 -27.75 -3.36
N ASP A 154 8.27 -28.15 -2.74
CA ASP A 154 8.31 -28.83 -1.42
C ASP A 154 7.84 -27.92 -0.27
N GLN A 155 7.85 -26.60 -0.45
CA GLN A 155 7.43 -25.62 0.55
C GLN A 155 6.09 -24.94 0.18
N HIS A 156 5.37 -25.45 -0.83
CA HIS A 156 4.14 -24.84 -1.30
C HIS A 156 3.06 -24.77 -0.21
N GLU A 157 2.83 -25.83 0.54
CA GLU A 157 1.83 -25.85 1.63
C GLU A 157 2.24 -24.94 2.80
N LYS A 158 3.53 -24.80 3.08
CA LYS A 158 4.03 -23.82 4.07
C LYS A 158 3.72 -22.40 3.64
N PHE A 159 3.94 -22.09 2.38
CA PHE A 159 3.65 -20.78 1.81
C PHE A 159 2.14 -20.46 1.84
N LYS A 160 1.29 -21.42 1.46
CA LYS A 160 -0.16 -21.29 1.60
C LYS A 160 -0.58 -21.00 3.04
N ASN A 161 -0.01 -21.68 4.02
CA ASN A 161 -0.29 -21.42 5.44
C ASN A 161 0.06 -19.96 5.85
N TRP A 162 1.11 -19.38 5.28
CA TRP A 162 1.44 -17.97 5.52
C TRP A 162 0.43 -17.02 4.86
N LEU A 163 0.01 -17.31 3.64
CA LEU A 163 -1.06 -16.57 2.97
C LEU A 163 -2.40 -16.71 3.70
N ASP A 164 -2.67 -17.88 4.30
CA ASP A 164 -3.87 -18.09 5.15
C ASP A 164 -3.83 -17.15 6.36
N LYS A 165 -2.69 -17.00 7.02
CA LYS A 165 -2.54 -16.07 8.14
C LYS A 165 -2.73 -14.61 7.73
N PHE A 166 -2.21 -14.24 6.58
CA PHE A 166 -2.46 -12.90 6.04
C PHE A 166 -3.94 -12.69 5.68
N ALA A 167 -4.58 -13.69 5.09
CA ALA A 167 -6.02 -13.64 4.80
C ALA A 167 -6.85 -13.50 6.09
N GLU A 168 -6.56 -14.29 7.13
CA GLU A 168 -7.19 -14.18 8.45
C GLU A 168 -7.00 -12.77 9.04
N PHE A 169 -5.76 -12.24 8.97
CA PHE A 169 -5.43 -10.90 9.46
C PHE A 169 -6.27 -9.82 8.76
N THR A 170 -6.32 -9.83 7.43
CA THR A 170 -7.02 -8.80 6.66
C THR A 170 -8.55 -8.91 6.76
N GLN A 171 -9.10 -10.12 6.86
CA GLN A 171 -10.54 -10.35 7.05
C GLN A 171 -11.03 -9.99 8.46
N ASP A 172 -10.11 -9.92 9.43
CA ASP A 172 -10.42 -9.46 10.80
C ASP A 172 -10.38 -7.92 10.92
N LEU A 173 -9.84 -7.21 9.94
CA LEU A 173 -9.80 -5.75 9.91
C LEU A 173 -11.18 -5.20 9.51
N ARG A 174 -11.93 -4.73 10.52
CA ARG A 174 -13.28 -4.19 10.32
C ARG A 174 -13.42 -2.82 10.93
N GLY A 175 -14.08 -1.92 10.19
CA GLY A 175 -14.50 -0.61 10.67
C GLY A 175 -15.71 -0.69 11.61
N GLY A 176 -16.15 0.47 12.10
CA GLY A 176 -17.19 0.59 13.13
C GLY A 176 -18.56 0.10 12.72
N ASN A 177 -18.86 -0.02 11.43
CA ASN A 177 -20.13 -0.57 10.92
C ASN A 177 -20.01 -2.05 10.54
N GLY A 178 -18.84 -2.68 10.73
CA GLY A 178 -18.56 -4.07 10.40
C GLY A 178 -18.07 -4.30 8.97
N GLU A 179 -17.89 -3.25 8.17
CA GLU A 179 -17.29 -3.28 6.84
C GLU A 179 -15.82 -3.71 6.90
N LEU A 180 -15.32 -4.37 5.85
CA LEU A 180 -13.91 -4.70 5.74
C LEU A 180 -13.09 -3.44 5.41
N ILE A 181 -12.02 -3.21 6.15
CA ILE A 181 -11.11 -2.08 5.91
C ILE A 181 -10.29 -2.34 4.64
N PRO A 182 -10.34 -1.46 3.64
CA PRO A 182 -9.49 -1.56 2.45
C PRO A 182 -8.01 -1.43 2.78
N ILE A 183 -7.19 -2.27 2.18
CA ILE A 183 -5.74 -2.31 2.36
C ILE A 183 -5.04 -2.25 1.00
N ILE A 184 -4.04 -1.39 0.87
CA ILE A 184 -3.09 -1.45 -0.22
C ILE A 184 -2.05 -2.51 0.13
N PHE A 185 -2.02 -3.63 -0.57
CA PHE A 185 -1.07 -4.72 -0.32
C PHE A 185 0.10 -4.66 -1.29
N ARG A 186 1.32 -4.58 -0.75
CA ARG A 186 2.57 -4.42 -1.49
C ARG A 186 3.54 -5.59 -1.20
N PRO A 187 3.28 -6.79 -1.76
CA PRO A 187 4.16 -7.94 -1.61
C PRO A 187 5.36 -7.84 -2.56
N TYR A 188 6.44 -8.57 -2.26
CA TYR A 188 7.59 -8.79 -3.14
C TYR A 188 8.17 -7.52 -3.77
N HIS A 189 8.14 -6.42 -3.01
CA HIS A 189 8.66 -5.12 -3.40
C HIS A 189 10.16 -5.16 -3.68
N GLU A 190 10.68 -4.13 -4.34
CA GLU A 190 12.12 -3.96 -4.63
C GLU A 190 12.77 -5.15 -5.36
N HIS A 191 12.00 -5.92 -6.11
CA HIS A 191 12.46 -7.14 -6.79
C HIS A 191 13.47 -6.91 -7.91
N THR A 192 13.69 -5.69 -8.33
CA THR A 192 14.77 -5.27 -9.24
C THR A 192 16.12 -5.20 -8.54
N GLY A 193 16.14 -5.11 -7.21
CA GLY A 193 17.31 -5.34 -6.37
C GLY A 193 17.60 -6.83 -6.14
N SER A 194 18.78 -7.14 -5.59
CA SER A 194 19.21 -8.52 -5.32
C SER A 194 19.45 -8.79 -3.83
N TRP A 195 18.79 -8.04 -2.95
CA TRP A 195 18.94 -8.17 -1.50
C TRP A 195 17.87 -9.06 -0.84
N PHE A 196 16.76 -9.32 -1.52
CA PHE A 196 15.72 -10.23 -1.05
C PHE A 196 15.75 -11.57 -1.80
N TRP A 197 15.22 -12.64 -1.20
CA TRP A 197 15.14 -13.97 -1.83
C TRP A 197 14.21 -14.01 -3.07
N TRP A 198 13.35 -13.00 -3.27
CA TRP A 198 12.54 -12.80 -4.47
C TRP A 198 13.15 -11.80 -5.46
N GLY A 199 14.39 -11.36 -5.22
CA GLY A 199 15.07 -10.32 -5.98
C GLY A 199 15.53 -10.74 -7.38
N GLU A 200 16.22 -9.82 -8.03
CA GLU A 200 16.62 -9.94 -9.45
C GLU A 200 17.50 -11.16 -9.73
N GLU A 201 18.51 -11.41 -8.90
CA GLU A 201 19.44 -12.53 -9.06
C GLU A 201 18.93 -13.85 -8.49
N GLN A 202 17.89 -13.83 -7.65
CA GLN A 202 17.36 -14.98 -6.92
C GLN A 202 16.18 -15.66 -7.64
N THR A 203 15.55 -14.94 -8.60
CA THR A 203 14.37 -15.43 -9.30
C THR A 203 14.45 -15.20 -10.81
N THR A 204 13.95 -16.12 -11.60
CA THR A 204 13.67 -15.87 -13.02
C THR A 204 12.43 -14.96 -13.17
N VAL A 205 12.23 -14.42 -14.37
CA VAL A 205 11.01 -13.65 -14.70
C VAL A 205 9.76 -14.51 -14.50
N GLU A 206 9.80 -15.75 -14.99
CA GLU A 206 8.70 -16.70 -14.94
C GLU A 206 8.33 -17.07 -13.50
N GLU A 207 9.33 -17.31 -12.65
CA GLU A 207 9.12 -17.62 -11.21
C GLU A 207 8.49 -16.43 -10.48
N TYR A 208 9.00 -15.22 -10.66
CA TYR A 208 8.44 -14.04 -9.99
C TYR A 208 7.00 -13.76 -10.45
N VAL A 209 6.73 -13.81 -11.75
CA VAL A 209 5.39 -13.61 -12.30
C VAL A 209 4.43 -14.69 -11.78
N ALA A 210 4.88 -15.96 -11.73
CA ALA A 210 4.07 -17.06 -11.19
C ALA A 210 3.79 -16.89 -9.69
N LEU A 211 4.77 -16.45 -8.90
CA LEU A 211 4.62 -16.17 -7.48
C LEU A 211 3.58 -15.07 -7.25
N TRP A 212 3.71 -13.95 -7.97
CA TRP A 212 2.77 -12.83 -7.86
C TRP A 212 1.34 -13.25 -8.19
N ARG A 213 1.16 -13.90 -9.35
CA ARG A 213 -0.18 -14.33 -9.81
C ARG A 213 -0.80 -15.34 -8.86
N PHE A 214 -0.03 -16.34 -8.43
CA PHE A 214 -0.51 -17.31 -7.44
C PHE A 214 -0.98 -16.62 -6.15
N THR A 215 -0.22 -15.64 -5.64
CA THR A 215 -0.58 -14.91 -4.42
C THR A 215 -1.90 -14.16 -4.59
N VAL A 216 -2.07 -13.43 -5.69
CA VAL A 216 -3.31 -12.68 -5.98
C VAL A 216 -4.49 -13.63 -6.14
N GLU A 217 -4.36 -14.67 -6.95
CA GLU A 217 -5.43 -15.65 -7.20
C GLU A 217 -5.80 -16.40 -5.90
N TYR A 218 -4.81 -16.80 -5.11
CA TYR A 218 -5.05 -17.51 -3.85
C TYR A 218 -5.80 -16.65 -2.84
N LEU A 219 -5.36 -15.40 -2.62
CA LEU A 219 -6.01 -14.50 -1.67
C LEU A 219 -7.43 -14.13 -2.13
N LYS A 220 -7.57 -13.73 -3.39
CA LYS A 220 -8.83 -13.25 -3.95
C LYS A 220 -9.82 -14.38 -4.21
N ASP A 221 -9.42 -15.42 -4.98
CA ASP A 221 -10.34 -16.42 -5.51
C ASP A 221 -10.51 -17.63 -4.55
N GLU A 222 -9.47 -18.03 -3.82
CA GLU A 222 -9.57 -19.17 -2.89
C GLU A 222 -9.89 -18.76 -1.45
N LYS A 223 -9.37 -17.61 -0.98
CA LYS A 223 -9.59 -17.14 0.41
C LYS A 223 -10.70 -16.10 0.51
N GLY A 224 -11.21 -15.56 -0.60
CA GLY A 224 -12.28 -14.56 -0.60
C GLY A 224 -11.87 -13.24 0.07
N VAL A 225 -10.62 -12.83 -0.07
CA VAL A 225 -10.12 -11.55 0.45
C VAL A 225 -10.36 -10.47 -0.58
N HIS A 226 -11.45 -9.71 -0.42
CA HIS A 226 -11.95 -8.73 -1.38
C HIS A 226 -11.75 -7.28 -0.96
N ASN A 227 -10.90 -7.03 0.03
CA ASN A 227 -10.57 -5.70 0.54
C ASN A 227 -9.12 -5.29 0.24
N LEU A 228 -8.48 -5.87 -0.79
CA LEU A 228 -7.11 -5.54 -1.18
C LEU A 228 -7.04 -4.78 -2.50
N LEU A 229 -6.15 -3.78 -2.55
CA LEU A 229 -5.59 -3.21 -3.77
C LEU A 229 -4.12 -3.64 -3.87
N TYR A 230 -3.71 -4.19 -5.01
CA TYR A 230 -2.39 -4.78 -5.18
C TYR A 230 -1.41 -3.77 -5.80
N ALA A 231 -0.32 -3.47 -5.06
CA ALA A 231 0.70 -2.51 -5.45
C ALA A 231 2.00 -3.22 -5.88
N TYR A 232 2.37 -3.05 -7.14
CA TYR A 232 3.64 -3.52 -7.71
C TYR A 232 4.68 -2.41 -7.62
N SER A 233 5.77 -2.62 -6.87
CA SER A 233 6.79 -1.60 -6.60
C SER A 233 8.22 -2.13 -6.75
N PRO A 234 8.80 -2.05 -7.95
CA PRO A 234 10.23 -2.26 -8.14
C PRO A 234 11.03 -1.13 -7.50
N ASP A 235 12.25 -1.43 -7.04
CA ASP A 235 13.26 -0.43 -6.70
C ASP A 235 13.79 0.25 -7.97
N ASN A 236 13.85 1.58 -7.98
CA ASN A 236 14.35 2.37 -9.11
C ASN A 236 15.89 2.47 -9.14
N GLN A 237 16.56 2.01 -8.09
CA GLN A 237 18.02 2.03 -7.95
C GLN A 237 18.68 3.40 -8.28
N GLY A 238 18.01 4.49 -7.90
CA GLY A 238 18.50 5.84 -8.16
C GLY A 238 18.49 6.23 -9.64
N GLY A 239 17.46 5.83 -10.38
CA GLY A 239 17.26 6.18 -11.79
C GLY A 239 17.92 5.21 -12.77
N ARG A 240 18.12 3.97 -12.37
CA ARG A 240 18.55 2.92 -13.29
C ARG A 240 17.37 2.36 -14.07
N GLU A 241 17.24 2.82 -15.29
CA GLU A 241 16.46 2.21 -16.36
C GLU A 241 14.99 1.85 -16.04
N LEU A 242 14.11 2.81 -16.17
CA LEU A 242 12.67 2.59 -16.32
C LEU A 242 12.33 1.48 -17.35
N SER A 243 13.27 1.17 -18.27
CA SER A 243 13.18 0.03 -19.20
C SER A 243 13.03 -1.31 -18.50
N ASN A 244 13.54 -1.47 -17.27
CA ASN A 244 13.43 -2.69 -16.48
C ASN A 244 12.16 -2.75 -15.61
N TYR A 245 11.40 -1.66 -15.50
CA TYR A 245 10.21 -1.57 -14.68
C TYR A 245 9.23 -2.73 -14.95
N TYR A 246 8.98 -3.05 -16.19
CA TYR A 246 8.05 -4.09 -16.61
C TYR A 246 8.68 -5.47 -16.80
N LYS A 247 9.97 -5.66 -16.52
CA LYS A 247 10.66 -6.93 -16.76
C LYS A 247 10.02 -8.12 -16.06
N LYS A 248 9.59 -7.94 -14.82
CA LYS A 248 8.90 -8.95 -14.00
C LYS A 248 7.43 -8.59 -13.75
N TYR A 249 6.85 -7.72 -14.57
CA TYR A 249 5.47 -7.27 -14.38
C TYR A 249 4.46 -8.41 -14.60
N PRO A 250 3.58 -8.70 -13.61
CA PRO A 250 2.68 -9.85 -13.68
C PRO A 250 1.52 -9.68 -14.66
N GLY A 251 1.29 -8.48 -15.16
CA GLY A 251 0.22 -8.14 -16.08
C GLY A 251 -0.84 -7.23 -15.46
N ASP A 252 -1.60 -6.54 -16.33
CA ASP A 252 -2.55 -5.51 -15.90
C ASP A 252 -3.72 -6.06 -15.07
N ASP A 253 -4.03 -7.36 -15.20
CA ASP A 253 -5.10 -8.03 -14.45
C ASP A 253 -4.70 -8.43 -13.03
N TYR A 254 -3.46 -8.14 -12.62
CA TYR A 254 -2.89 -8.53 -11.32
C TYR A 254 -2.34 -7.36 -10.50
N VAL A 255 -2.54 -6.13 -10.95
CA VAL A 255 -1.97 -4.93 -10.30
C VAL A 255 -2.97 -3.78 -10.36
N ASP A 256 -3.19 -3.10 -9.24
CA ASP A 256 -4.01 -1.88 -9.14
C ASP A 256 -3.16 -0.62 -9.12
N ILE A 257 -1.99 -0.69 -8.50
CA ILE A 257 -1.10 0.44 -8.25
C ILE A 257 0.26 0.15 -8.87
N LEU A 258 0.73 1.05 -9.74
CA LEU A 258 2.11 1.09 -10.19
C LEU A 258 2.91 1.91 -9.20
N GLY A 259 3.64 1.22 -8.35
CA GLY A 259 4.53 1.81 -7.34
C GLY A 259 5.97 1.91 -7.82
N MET A 260 6.76 2.65 -7.07
CA MET A 260 8.21 2.74 -7.19
C MET A 260 8.78 2.92 -5.80
N ASP A 261 9.86 2.21 -5.48
CA ASP A 261 10.64 2.44 -4.27
C ASP A 261 11.95 3.10 -4.68
N ASP A 262 12.29 4.26 -4.10
CA ASP A 262 13.51 4.99 -4.49
C ASP A 262 14.06 5.85 -3.34
N TYR A 263 15.15 5.39 -2.75
CA TYR A 263 15.90 6.12 -1.75
C TYR A 263 17.06 6.94 -2.37
N GLY A 264 17.64 6.45 -3.47
CA GLY A 264 18.79 7.04 -4.09
C GLY A 264 18.51 8.42 -4.69
N SER A 265 17.38 8.54 -5.38
CA SER A 265 16.99 9.81 -6.01
C SER A 265 16.61 10.88 -4.98
N MET A 266 16.02 10.48 -3.86
CA MET A 266 15.65 11.41 -2.79
C MET A 266 16.86 11.87 -1.95
N LYS A 267 17.98 11.18 -2.07
CA LYS A 267 19.21 11.53 -1.34
C LYS A 267 20.13 12.48 -2.11
N ASP A 268 20.50 12.11 -3.32
CA ASP A 268 21.67 12.70 -3.98
C ASP A 268 21.38 13.23 -5.40
N ARG A 269 20.16 13.08 -5.93
CA ARG A 269 19.83 13.51 -7.28
C ARG A 269 19.16 14.88 -7.32
N ASP A 270 19.29 15.53 -8.46
CA ASP A 270 18.49 16.69 -8.81
C ASP A 270 16.99 16.30 -8.80
N PRO A 271 16.17 16.92 -7.95
CA PRO A 271 14.74 16.58 -7.86
C PRO A 271 14.00 16.86 -9.18
N VAL A 272 14.49 17.77 -10.02
CA VAL A 272 13.91 18.03 -11.36
C VAL A 272 14.11 16.83 -12.26
N ALA A 273 15.29 16.20 -12.24
CA ALA A 273 15.56 14.99 -13.02
C ALA A 273 14.73 13.79 -12.52
N PHE A 274 14.53 13.67 -11.20
CA PHE A 274 13.68 12.64 -10.64
C PHE A 274 12.19 12.88 -10.93
N SER A 275 11.79 14.14 -11.04
CA SER A 275 10.41 14.51 -11.43
C SER A 275 10.02 13.95 -12.81
N ASP A 276 10.97 13.83 -13.75
CA ASP A 276 10.70 13.22 -15.06
C ASP A 276 10.41 11.71 -14.97
N GLU A 277 11.04 11.01 -14.02
CA GLU A 277 10.78 9.58 -13.78
C GLU A 277 9.42 9.37 -13.10
N LEU A 278 9.07 10.22 -12.14
CA LEU A 278 7.74 10.22 -11.52
C LEU A 278 6.64 10.58 -12.55
N ALA A 279 6.91 11.50 -13.45
CA ALA A 279 6.03 11.84 -14.56
C ALA A 279 5.80 10.64 -15.50
N TRP A 280 6.87 9.88 -15.80
CA TRP A 280 6.73 8.64 -16.57
C TRP A 280 5.84 7.62 -15.84
N LEU A 281 6.04 7.40 -14.53
CA LEU A 281 5.24 6.47 -13.72
C LEU A 281 3.75 6.88 -13.72
N ALA A 282 3.47 8.16 -13.49
CA ALA A 282 2.12 8.70 -13.51
C ALA A 282 1.43 8.50 -14.86
N ASN A 283 2.16 8.77 -15.96
CA ASN A 283 1.65 8.58 -17.31
C ASN A 283 1.38 7.09 -17.63
N GLU A 284 2.25 6.18 -17.21
CA GLU A 284 2.03 4.73 -17.39
C GLU A 284 0.80 4.25 -16.58
N ALA A 285 0.67 4.70 -15.35
CA ALA A 285 -0.49 4.38 -14.51
C ALA A 285 -1.80 4.90 -15.16
N LYS A 286 -1.80 6.16 -15.59
CA LYS A 286 -2.95 6.77 -16.29
C LYS A 286 -3.34 6.01 -17.55
N LYS A 287 -2.38 5.63 -18.41
CA LYS A 287 -2.64 4.84 -19.64
C LYS A 287 -3.29 3.49 -19.34
N LYS A 288 -2.94 2.88 -18.22
CA LYS A 288 -3.45 1.57 -17.80
C LYS A 288 -4.69 1.66 -16.89
N GLY A 289 -5.15 2.87 -16.56
CA GLY A 289 -6.26 3.10 -15.64
C GLY A 289 -5.93 2.75 -14.18
N LYS A 290 -4.64 2.76 -13.81
CA LYS A 290 -4.10 2.42 -12.50
C LYS A 290 -3.74 3.68 -11.71
N ILE A 291 -3.29 3.49 -10.47
CA ILE A 291 -2.77 4.53 -9.57
C ILE A 291 -1.25 4.53 -9.66
N ALA A 292 -0.62 5.70 -9.60
CA ALA A 292 0.84 5.83 -9.45
C ALA A 292 1.21 6.18 -8.01
N ALA A 293 2.32 5.64 -7.50
CA ALA A 293 2.80 5.91 -6.15
C ALA A 293 4.33 5.86 -6.03
N LEU A 294 4.91 6.76 -5.25
CA LEU A 294 6.24 6.56 -4.68
C LEU A 294 6.04 5.82 -3.36
N SER A 295 5.99 4.49 -3.47
CA SER A 295 5.47 3.60 -2.44
C SER A 295 6.39 3.39 -1.26
N GLU A 296 7.69 3.73 -1.42
CA GLU A 296 8.67 3.74 -0.34
C GLU A 296 9.85 4.65 -0.70
N THR A 297 10.23 5.54 0.22
CA THR A 297 11.36 6.45 0.02
C THR A 297 11.87 7.03 1.33
N GLY A 298 12.90 7.89 1.23
CA GLY A 298 13.42 8.70 2.33
C GLY A 298 14.93 8.86 2.28
N VAL A 299 15.43 9.64 3.22
CA VAL A 299 16.88 9.79 3.48
C VAL A 299 17.11 9.55 4.96
N ASP A 300 17.90 8.54 5.28
CA ASP A 300 18.24 8.21 6.66
C ASP A 300 18.87 9.41 7.38
N GLY A 301 18.25 9.81 8.48
CA GLY A 301 18.70 10.92 9.31
C GLY A 301 18.39 12.32 8.77
N ILE A 302 17.79 12.47 7.61
CA ILE A 302 17.40 13.74 6.96
C ILE A 302 18.46 14.84 7.18
N PRO A 303 19.65 14.72 6.60
CA PRO A 303 20.79 15.61 6.89
C PRO A 303 20.58 17.04 6.39
N ASP A 304 19.72 17.26 5.39
CA ASP A 304 19.35 18.59 4.91
C ASP A 304 18.10 19.10 5.64
N PRO A 305 18.21 20.19 6.42
CA PRO A 305 17.05 20.80 7.09
C PRO A 305 15.96 21.30 6.14
N LYS A 306 16.27 21.42 4.84
CA LYS A 306 15.33 21.85 3.78
C LYS A 306 14.90 20.72 2.85
N TRP A 307 15.05 19.48 3.27
CA TRP A 307 14.78 18.30 2.44
C TRP A 307 13.33 18.21 1.94
N TRP A 308 12.36 18.57 2.77
CA TRP A 308 10.94 18.49 2.40
C TRP A 308 10.56 19.45 1.28
N THR A 309 10.89 20.73 1.43
CA THR A 309 10.57 21.75 0.42
C THR A 309 11.63 21.86 -0.68
N GLY A 310 12.86 21.43 -0.41
CA GLY A 310 13.99 21.51 -1.36
C GLY A 310 14.19 20.26 -2.21
N GLN A 311 13.77 19.08 -1.75
CA GLN A 311 13.95 17.81 -2.45
C GLN A 311 12.60 17.11 -2.73
N VAL A 312 11.79 16.85 -1.69
CA VAL A 312 10.54 16.10 -1.86
C VAL A 312 9.55 16.87 -2.72
N LEU A 313 9.18 18.07 -2.33
CA LEU A 313 8.19 18.86 -3.07
C LEU A 313 8.57 19.09 -4.54
N PRO A 314 9.80 19.50 -4.89
CA PRO A 314 10.19 19.67 -6.29
C PRO A 314 10.17 18.37 -7.10
N ALA A 315 10.42 17.20 -6.50
CA ALA A 315 10.31 15.93 -7.20
C ALA A 315 8.91 15.67 -7.77
N PHE A 316 7.85 16.15 -7.10
CA PHE A 316 6.46 16.01 -7.57
C PHE A 316 5.91 17.23 -8.31
N THR A 317 6.61 18.38 -8.29
CA THR A 317 6.05 19.63 -8.83
C THR A 317 6.86 20.23 -9.99
N SER A 318 8.12 19.81 -10.20
CA SER A 318 8.96 20.33 -11.28
C SER A 318 8.48 19.90 -12.66
N ASN A 319 7.90 18.71 -12.79
CA ASN A 319 7.22 18.25 -14.00
C ASN A 319 5.72 18.16 -13.71
N THR A 320 4.90 18.76 -14.58
CA THR A 320 3.44 18.80 -14.39
C THR A 320 2.83 17.39 -14.31
N GLU A 321 3.35 16.43 -15.08
CA GLU A 321 2.83 15.06 -15.13
C GLU A 321 3.18 14.28 -13.86
N ALA A 322 4.27 14.64 -13.14
CA ALA A 322 4.66 14.02 -11.88
C ALA A 322 3.64 14.27 -10.77
N ARG A 323 2.83 15.34 -10.90
CA ARG A 323 1.72 15.61 -9.99
C ARG A 323 0.64 14.53 -10.00
N GLY A 324 0.63 13.66 -11.02
CA GLY A 324 -0.27 12.51 -11.12
C GLY A 324 0.13 11.31 -10.24
N VAL A 325 1.18 11.42 -9.43
CA VAL A 325 1.51 10.43 -8.39
C VAL A 325 0.62 10.67 -7.19
N ALA A 326 -0.17 9.67 -6.81
CA ALA A 326 -1.21 9.83 -5.78
C ALA A 326 -0.65 9.96 -4.36
N TYR A 327 0.44 9.24 -4.05
CA TYR A 327 1.03 9.32 -2.72
C TYR A 327 2.55 9.09 -2.72
N VAL A 328 3.18 9.60 -1.67
CA VAL A 328 4.55 9.30 -1.27
C VAL A 328 4.55 8.74 0.14
N LEU A 329 5.30 7.66 0.39
CA LEU A 329 5.46 7.08 1.72
C LEU A 329 6.92 7.10 2.12
N THR A 330 7.23 7.80 3.22
CA THR A 330 8.55 7.73 3.84
C THR A 330 8.66 6.54 4.79
N TRP A 331 9.87 5.93 4.83
CA TRP A 331 10.12 4.79 5.69
C TRP A 331 10.04 5.18 7.17
N ARG A 332 10.08 4.18 8.04
CA ARG A 332 9.84 4.28 9.49
C ARG A 332 10.89 5.09 10.26
N ASN A 333 10.47 5.63 11.38
CA ASN A 333 11.36 6.16 12.40
C ASN A 333 11.63 5.08 13.44
N ALA A 334 12.80 4.45 13.41
CA ALA A 334 13.17 3.45 14.42
C ALA A 334 13.26 4.09 15.81
N ASN A 335 12.83 3.36 16.83
CA ASN A 335 13.07 3.80 18.21
C ASN A 335 14.56 3.68 18.55
N ALA A 336 15.24 4.82 18.68
CA ALA A 336 16.69 4.90 18.82
C ALA A 336 17.21 4.15 20.06
N GLU A 337 16.47 4.16 21.17
CA GLU A 337 16.84 3.46 22.41
C GLU A 337 16.73 1.93 22.24
N ARG A 338 15.65 1.43 21.64
CA ARG A 338 15.41 -0.02 21.45
C ARG A 338 16.34 -0.63 20.42
N GLU A 339 16.54 0.05 19.30
CA GLU A 339 17.38 -0.43 18.21
C GLU A 339 18.86 -0.06 18.36
N GLN A 340 19.21 0.77 19.36
CA GLN A 340 20.58 1.20 19.65
C GLN A 340 21.24 1.87 18.45
N ARG A 341 20.45 2.58 17.62
CA ARG A 341 20.92 3.34 16.47
C ARG A 341 19.94 4.46 16.12
N GLU A 342 20.48 5.51 15.53
CA GLU A 342 19.70 6.53 14.84
C GLU A 342 19.33 5.99 13.44
N HIS A 343 18.04 5.91 13.15
CA HIS A 343 17.53 5.46 11.86
C HIS A 343 16.09 5.96 11.70
N PHE A 344 15.93 7.06 10.98
CA PHE A 344 14.65 7.72 10.80
C PHE A 344 14.55 8.40 9.44
N PHE A 345 13.34 8.45 8.91
CA PHE A 345 13.05 8.93 7.55
C PHE A 345 11.96 10.00 7.51
N THR A 346 11.40 10.38 8.67
CA THR A 346 10.55 11.56 8.80
C THR A 346 11.01 12.43 9.95
N SER A 347 10.63 13.70 9.93
CA SER A 347 10.96 14.64 11.00
C SER A 347 10.23 14.26 12.29
N TYR A 348 10.91 14.44 13.41
CA TYR A 348 10.36 14.30 14.77
C TYR A 348 10.51 15.63 15.54
N PRO A 349 9.83 15.84 16.66
CA PRO A 349 9.95 17.08 17.44
C PRO A 349 11.39 17.42 17.82
N GLY A 350 11.84 18.60 17.42
CA GLY A 350 13.20 19.09 17.67
C GLY A 350 14.22 18.74 16.59
N HIS A 351 13.88 17.90 15.59
CA HIS A 351 14.75 17.68 14.44
C HIS A 351 14.93 18.96 13.62
N PRO A 352 16.14 19.26 13.06
CA PRO A 352 16.38 20.47 12.26
C PRO A 352 15.45 20.67 11.05
N SER A 353 14.92 19.58 10.46
CA SER A 353 13.99 19.65 9.33
C SER A 353 12.51 19.76 9.75
N ALA A 354 12.19 19.82 11.05
CA ALA A 354 10.80 19.84 11.51
C ALA A 354 10.02 21.09 11.02
N GLU A 355 10.64 22.26 11.03
CA GLU A 355 10.01 23.48 10.49
C GLU A 355 9.80 23.44 8.98
N ASP A 356 10.68 22.75 8.26
CA ASP A 356 10.53 22.54 6.82
C ASP A 356 9.43 21.54 6.48
N MET A 357 9.23 20.51 7.31
CA MET A 357 8.11 19.58 7.18
C MET A 357 6.77 20.26 7.43
N LYS A 358 6.70 21.23 8.36
CA LYS A 358 5.50 22.08 8.53
C LYS A 358 5.23 22.90 7.27
N ALA A 359 6.27 23.50 6.67
CA ALA A 359 6.12 24.24 5.43
C ALA A 359 5.69 23.31 4.26
N PHE A 360 6.17 22.09 4.20
CA PHE A 360 5.74 21.07 3.24
C PHE A 360 4.25 20.73 3.41
N ARG A 361 3.76 20.60 4.64
CA ARG A 361 2.35 20.36 4.91
C ARG A 361 1.46 21.55 4.50
N GLU A 362 1.95 22.80 4.62
CA GLU A 362 1.20 24.00 4.25
C GLU A 362 1.06 24.18 2.73
N GLU A 363 1.72 23.35 1.91
CA GLU A 363 1.60 23.38 0.46
C GLU A 363 0.22 22.83 0.04
N GLU A 364 -0.58 23.62 -0.65
CA GLU A 364 -1.94 23.26 -1.12
C GLU A 364 -1.97 21.93 -1.90
N PHE A 365 -0.86 21.54 -2.50
CA PHE A 365 -0.71 20.31 -3.26
C PHE A 365 -0.60 19.06 -2.37
N VAL A 366 -0.21 19.18 -1.11
CA VAL A 366 0.09 18.05 -0.20
C VAL A 366 -1.05 17.88 0.79
N LEU A 367 -1.56 16.66 0.93
CA LEU A 367 -2.62 16.36 1.90
C LEU A 367 -2.10 15.44 3.02
N PHE A 368 -2.46 15.81 4.23
CA PHE A 368 -2.36 15.01 5.44
C PHE A 368 -3.75 14.46 5.83
N GLU A 369 -3.85 13.66 6.90
CA GLU A 369 -5.08 12.96 7.26
C GLU A 369 -6.29 13.90 7.43
N ASP A 370 -6.12 15.03 8.12
CA ASP A 370 -7.19 15.96 8.45
C ASP A 370 -7.74 16.76 7.24
N GLU A 371 -7.09 16.65 6.09
CA GLU A 371 -7.48 17.30 4.83
C GLU A 371 -8.03 16.30 3.80
N LEU A 372 -8.04 14.98 4.13
CA LEU A 372 -8.56 13.97 3.23
C LEU A 372 -10.06 14.14 2.99
N PRO A 373 -10.53 14.03 1.74
CA PRO A 373 -11.95 13.78 1.49
C PRO A 373 -12.33 12.38 2.01
N ASP A 374 -13.63 12.08 2.01
CA ASP A 374 -14.06 10.71 2.29
C ASP A 374 -13.52 9.75 1.21
N MET A 375 -12.56 8.92 1.61
CA MET A 375 -11.87 7.99 0.70
C MET A 375 -12.63 6.68 0.50
N TYR A 376 -13.64 6.39 1.32
CA TYR A 376 -14.27 5.08 1.42
C TYR A 376 -15.73 5.06 0.98
N SER A 377 -16.28 6.21 0.58
CA SER A 377 -17.59 6.30 -0.03
C SER A 377 -17.50 6.95 -1.42
N PHE A 378 -18.54 6.77 -2.20
CA PHE A 378 -18.71 7.52 -3.44
C PHE A 378 -19.44 8.82 -3.14
N ASP A 379 -18.93 9.92 -3.67
CA ASP A 379 -19.66 11.21 -3.65
C ASP A 379 -21.11 10.96 -4.12
N GLN A 380 -22.08 11.33 -3.29
CA GLN A 380 -23.52 11.30 -3.61
C GLN A 380 -23.89 12.46 -4.54
#